data_8e24f99d22062fb4d2bce6994d0a8d13
#
_entry.id   8e24f99d22062fb4d2bce6994d0a8d13
#
_cell.length_a   1.000
_cell.length_b   1.000
_cell.length_c   1.000
_cell.angle_alpha   90.00
_cell.angle_beta   90.00
_cell.angle_gamma   90.00
#
_symmetry.space_group_name_H-M   'P 1'
#
loop_
_entity.id
_entity.type
_entity.pdbx_description
1 polymer ?
#
loop_
_entity_poly.entity_id
_entity_poly.type
_entity_poly.pdbx_seq_one_letter_code
_entity_poly.pdbx_strand_id
1 'polypeptide(L)'
;MSAKTLENQTALLQQQEQQLRDAVSLAIEIAQKAGAAAEVGGTKSGGLSVSTRLKEIENVEFNNDGALGISVYLGQQKGNASTSDLSPEAIKNTVEAALAIAKYTSPDDCAGLADKELMAFDAPDLDLYHAADIDVDRAAQLALETENAALEFDKRIVNSEGASFNAHTGVRVYGNSHGMLQSYLSSRYSLSCSVIAEHENQLERDYEYTVSRNINSLESAQWVGENAAQKTIARLQPQKIATQQAPVIFLNDVATGLISHLASAISGGSLYRKASFLLAHLGKQVLPDWFHISEKPHLIGRLASTPFDSEGVRTQDLEVIRQGILQTYLLTSYSGRKLGMQSTGHAGGIHNWLVQPNSSGKLTALLHQMERGLLVTEVMGQGV
;
A
#
# COMPACT_ATOMS: atom_id res chain seq x y z
N MET A 1 -0.62 -24.52 19.65
CA MET A 1 -2.01 -24.17 19.31
C MET A 1 -2.48 -24.92 18.07
N SER A 2 -3.76 -25.15 17.91
CA SER A 2 -4.24 -26.21 17.06
C SER A 2 -4.67 -25.71 15.68
N ALA A 3 -4.56 -26.56 14.66
CA ALA A 3 -5.16 -26.37 13.33
C ALA A 3 -6.60 -25.81 13.38
N LYS A 4 -7.32 -26.11 14.44
CA LYS A 4 -8.69 -25.64 14.72
C LYS A 4 -8.80 -24.10 14.92
N THR A 5 -7.76 -23.44 15.44
CA THR A 5 -7.78 -21.96 15.63
C THR A 5 -7.62 -21.25 14.26
N LEU A 6 -6.73 -21.74 13.40
CA LEU A 6 -6.54 -21.23 12.05
C LEU A 6 -7.77 -21.46 11.17
N GLU A 7 -8.39 -22.63 11.27
CA GLU A 7 -9.65 -22.95 10.59
C GLU A 7 -10.77 -22.00 11.02
N ASN A 8 -10.89 -21.69 12.31
CA ASN A 8 -11.90 -20.77 12.84
C ASN A 8 -11.67 -19.33 12.35
N GLN A 9 -10.42 -18.84 12.27
CA GLN A 9 -10.11 -17.51 11.73
C GLN A 9 -10.50 -17.42 10.26
N THR A 10 -10.14 -18.40 9.47
CA THR A 10 -10.48 -18.44 8.04
C THR A 10 -12.00 -18.52 7.85
N ALA A 11 -12.71 -19.34 8.63
CA ALA A 11 -14.17 -19.42 8.58
C ALA A 11 -14.85 -18.10 8.94
N LEU A 12 -14.33 -17.37 9.95
CA LEU A 12 -14.83 -16.05 10.31
C LEU A 12 -14.65 -15.03 9.17
N LEU A 13 -13.49 -15.01 8.53
CA LEU A 13 -13.24 -14.12 7.39
C LEU A 13 -14.13 -14.47 6.20
N GLN A 14 -14.36 -15.74 5.92
CA GLN A 14 -15.29 -16.18 4.86
C GLN A 14 -16.75 -15.77 5.17
N GLN A 15 -17.15 -15.84 6.44
CA GLN A 15 -18.45 -15.33 6.85
C GLN A 15 -18.56 -13.82 6.66
N GLN A 16 -17.52 -13.06 7.00
CA GLN A 16 -17.47 -11.61 6.78
C GLN A 16 -17.47 -11.26 5.30
N GLU A 17 -16.77 -12.05 4.48
CA GLU A 17 -16.80 -11.91 3.03
C GLU A 17 -18.22 -12.07 2.49
N GLN A 18 -18.94 -13.11 2.90
CA GLN A 18 -20.32 -13.31 2.45
C GLN A 18 -21.25 -12.17 2.89
N GLN A 19 -21.13 -11.71 4.14
CA GLN A 19 -21.89 -10.55 4.63
C GLN A 19 -21.63 -9.29 3.80
N LEU A 20 -20.37 -9.01 3.44
CA LEU A 20 -20.04 -7.89 2.58
C LEU A 20 -20.54 -8.06 1.16
N ARG A 21 -20.48 -9.26 0.58
CA ARG A 21 -21.02 -9.56 -0.75
C ARG A 21 -22.51 -9.32 -0.80
N ASP A 22 -23.25 -9.74 0.23
CA ASP A 22 -24.69 -9.52 0.35
C ASP A 22 -25.02 -8.02 0.47
N ALA A 23 -24.26 -7.28 1.29
CA ALA A 23 -24.42 -5.83 1.46
C ALA A 23 -24.12 -5.06 0.16
N VAL A 24 -23.05 -5.41 -0.55
CA VAL A 24 -22.69 -4.83 -1.85
C VAL A 24 -23.78 -5.10 -2.87
N SER A 25 -24.28 -6.33 -2.95
CA SER A 25 -25.35 -6.73 -3.87
C SER A 25 -26.64 -5.97 -3.60
N LEU A 26 -27.03 -5.86 -2.33
CA LEU A 26 -28.22 -5.13 -1.90
C LEU A 26 -28.13 -3.64 -2.26
N ALA A 27 -26.99 -3.00 -2.02
CA ALA A 27 -26.77 -1.60 -2.35
C ALA A 27 -26.89 -1.34 -3.86
N ILE A 28 -26.31 -2.20 -4.69
CA ILE A 28 -26.40 -2.12 -6.15
C ILE A 28 -27.87 -2.30 -6.61
N GLU A 29 -28.56 -3.29 -6.06
CA GLU A 29 -29.96 -3.55 -6.40
C GLU A 29 -30.87 -2.35 -6.09
N ILE A 30 -30.69 -1.72 -4.92
CA ILE A 30 -31.46 -0.53 -4.52
C ILE A 30 -31.17 0.64 -5.48
N ALA A 31 -29.90 0.88 -5.81
CA ALA A 31 -29.53 1.93 -6.74
C ALA A 31 -30.10 1.72 -8.14
N GLN A 32 -30.04 0.48 -8.65
CA GLN A 32 -30.60 0.13 -9.96
C GLN A 32 -32.14 0.28 -10.01
N LYS A 33 -32.83 -0.11 -8.94
CA LYS A 33 -34.31 0.14 -8.82
C LYS A 33 -34.65 1.63 -8.84
N ALA A 34 -33.74 2.49 -8.39
CA ALA A 34 -33.88 3.95 -8.46
C ALA A 34 -33.43 4.54 -9.81
N GLY A 35 -33.05 3.71 -10.79
CA GLY A 35 -32.62 4.15 -12.13
C GLY A 35 -31.17 4.66 -12.18
N ALA A 36 -30.35 4.36 -11.17
CA ALA A 36 -28.96 4.76 -11.13
C ALA A 36 -28.02 3.59 -11.45
N ALA A 37 -26.91 3.88 -12.11
CA ALA A 37 -25.76 2.98 -12.07
C ALA A 37 -25.03 3.14 -10.73
N ALA A 38 -24.39 2.06 -10.24
CA ALA A 38 -23.69 2.07 -8.97
C ALA A 38 -22.41 1.24 -8.99
N GLU A 39 -21.45 1.69 -8.23
CA GLU A 39 -20.30 0.91 -7.79
C GLU A 39 -20.23 0.93 -6.26
N VAL A 40 -19.91 -0.20 -5.66
CA VAL A 40 -19.89 -0.38 -4.22
C VAL A 40 -18.63 -1.14 -3.81
N GLY A 41 -17.85 -0.55 -2.91
CA GLY A 41 -16.71 -1.19 -2.29
C GLY A 41 -16.98 -1.46 -0.81
N GLY A 42 -16.81 -2.71 -0.39
CA GLY A 42 -16.90 -3.12 1.01
C GLY A 42 -15.54 -3.58 1.53
N THR A 43 -15.19 -3.16 2.74
CA THR A 43 -13.99 -3.64 3.43
C THR A 43 -14.31 -4.02 4.86
N LYS A 44 -13.67 -5.05 5.38
CA LYS A 44 -13.64 -5.37 6.78
C LYS A 44 -12.25 -5.84 7.15
N SER A 45 -11.68 -5.28 8.21
CA SER A 45 -10.34 -5.64 8.68
C SER A 45 -10.33 -5.78 10.18
N GLY A 46 -9.49 -6.68 10.66
CA GLY A 46 -9.24 -6.86 12.07
C GLY A 46 -7.76 -7.13 12.30
N GLY A 47 -7.28 -6.79 13.48
CA GLY A 47 -5.88 -6.99 13.79
C GLY A 47 -5.54 -6.85 15.26
N LEU A 48 -4.32 -7.29 15.56
CA LEU A 48 -3.66 -7.15 16.85
C LEU A 48 -2.37 -6.34 16.63
N SER A 49 -2.18 -5.31 17.44
CA SER A 49 -0.94 -4.57 17.55
C SER A 49 -0.42 -4.64 18.98
N VAL A 50 0.84 -4.99 19.15
CA VAL A 50 1.50 -4.98 20.46
C VAL A 50 2.77 -4.16 20.33
N SER A 51 2.94 -3.18 21.21
CA SER A 51 4.19 -2.42 21.33
C SER A 51 4.83 -2.63 22.69
N THR A 52 6.16 -2.57 22.68
CA THR A 52 7.00 -2.61 23.86
C THR A 52 7.84 -1.36 23.96
N ARG A 53 8.24 -0.99 25.15
CA ARG A 53 9.21 0.07 25.38
C ARG A 53 10.02 -0.21 26.64
N LEU A 54 11.34 -0.10 26.54
CA LEU A 54 12.27 -0.35 27.65
C LEU A 54 12.05 -1.71 28.33
N LYS A 55 11.85 -2.74 27.49
CA LYS A 55 11.66 -4.16 27.90
C LYS A 55 10.32 -4.44 28.59
N GLU A 56 9.36 -3.55 28.52
CA GLU A 56 8.01 -3.74 29.05
C GLU A 56 6.95 -3.59 27.93
N ILE A 57 5.80 -4.26 28.08
CA ILE A 57 4.67 -4.07 27.16
C ILE A 57 4.09 -2.68 27.44
N GLU A 58 4.08 -1.83 26.41
CA GLU A 58 3.54 -0.47 26.49
C GLU A 58 2.06 -0.43 26.08
N ASN A 59 1.70 -1.12 24.99
CA ASN A 59 0.33 -1.11 24.48
C ASN A 59 -0.05 -2.45 23.83
N VAL A 60 -1.35 -2.78 23.97
CA VAL A 60 -2.00 -3.89 23.26
C VAL A 60 -3.29 -3.35 22.68
N GLU A 61 -3.42 -3.40 21.38
CA GLU A 61 -4.57 -2.86 20.66
C GLU A 61 -5.19 -3.92 19.74
N PHE A 62 -6.53 -4.05 19.80
CA PHE A 62 -7.31 -4.84 18.87
C PHE A 62 -8.13 -3.92 17.97
N ASN A 63 -7.95 -4.03 16.69
CA ASN A 63 -8.66 -3.27 15.68
C ASN A 63 -9.75 -4.12 15.04
N ASN A 64 -10.91 -3.52 14.80
CA ASN A 64 -11.99 -4.14 14.03
C ASN A 64 -12.73 -3.04 13.28
N ASP A 65 -12.32 -2.79 12.06
CA ASP A 65 -12.82 -1.72 11.21
C ASP A 65 -13.59 -2.29 10.01
N GLY A 66 -14.53 -1.52 9.52
CA GLY A 66 -15.27 -1.87 8.31
C GLY A 66 -16.00 -0.68 7.71
N ALA A 67 -16.11 -0.67 6.41
CA ALA A 67 -16.85 0.35 5.68
C ALA A 67 -17.47 -0.21 4.39
N LEU A 68 -18.62 0.32 4.04
CA LEU A 68 -19.29 0.16 2.75
C LEU A 68 -19.33 1.54 2.09
N GLY A 69 -18.57 1.73 1.03
CA GLY A 69 -18.56 2.94 0.20
C GLY A 69 -19.44 2.74 -1.02
N ILE A 70 -20.38 3.64 -1.25
CA ILE A 70 -21.37 3.58 -2.33
C ILE A 70 -21.21 4.81 -3.21
N SER A 71 -20.93 4.59 -4.50
CA SER A 71 -21.01 5.63 -5.54
C SER A 71 -22.17 5.33 -6.45
N VAL A 72 -23.01 6.32 -6.69
CA VAL A 72 -24.12 6.22 -7.63
C VAL A 72 -24.00 7.25 -8.75
N TYR A 73 -24.53 6.91 -9.92
CA TYR A 73 -24.50 7.76 -11.11
C TYR A 73 -25.92 7.86 -11.69
N LEU A 74 -26.47 9.07 -11.65
CA LEU A 74 -27.71 9.44 -12.38
C LEU A 74 -27.30 10.13 -13.69
N GLY A 75 -27.17 9.35 -14.76
CA GLY A 75 -26.49 9.82 -15.96
C GLY A 75 -25.03 10.20 -15.64
N GLN A 76 -24.67 11.46 -15.81
CA GLN A 76 -23.32 12.01 -15.55
C GLN A 76 -23.19 12.70 -14.19
N GLN A 77 -24.21 12.59 -13.33
CA GLN A 77 -24.20 13.17 -11.98
C GLN A 77 -23.80 12.11 -10.98
N LYS A 78 -22.69 12.34 -10.25
CA LYS A 78 -22.15 11.39 -9.26
C LYS A 78 -22.55 11.80 -7.84
N GLY A 79 -22.97 10.84 -7.02
CA GLY A 79 -23.13 10.99 -5.59
C GLY A 79 -22.43 9.87 -4.83
N ASN A 80 -21.84 10.18 -3.67
CA ASN A 80 -21.16 9.23 -2.84
C ASN A 80 -21.66 9.31 -1.39
N ALA A 81 -21.80 8.15 -0.76
CA ALA A 81 -22.04 8.03 0.67
C ALA A 81 -21.38 6.76 1.20
N SER A 82 -21.19 6.67 2.51
CA SER A 82 -20.60 5.48 3.15
C SER A 82 -21.26 5.19 4.50
N THR A 83 -21.16 3.93 4.92
CA THR A 83 -21.63 3.47 6.22
C THR A 83 -20.70 2.36 6.75
N SER A 84 -20.59 2.22 8.05
CA SER A 84 -20.00 1.06 8.71
C SER A 84 -21.07 0.03 9.16
N ASP A 85 -22.35 0.40 9.14
CA ASP A 85 -23.47 -0.47 9.47
C ASP A 85 -23.95 -1.21 8.21
N LEU A 86 -23.88 -2.55 8.24
CA LEU A 86 -24.29 -3.43 7.13
C LEU A 86 -25.76 -3.88 7.25
N SER A 87 -26.56 -3.31 8.14
CA SER A 87 -27.99 -3.59 8.20
C SER A 87 -28.70 -3.14 6.91
N PRO A 88 -29.72 -3.86 6.45
CA PRO A 88 -30.45 -3.49 5.24
C PRO A 88 -31.00 -2.07 5.26
N GLU A 89 -31.42 -1.59 6.44
CA GLU A 89 -31.94 -0.24 6.62
C GLU A 89 -30.84 0.82 6.46
N ALA A 90 -29.65 0.62 7.08
CA ALA A 90 -28.52 1.53 6.97
C ALA A 90 -27.99 1.58 5.51
N ILE A 91 -27.92 0.43 4.82
CA ILE A 91 -27.55 0.37 3.41
C ILE A 91 -28.54 1.16 2.56
N LYS A 92 -29.85 0.95 2.75
CA LYS A 92 -30.88 1.69 2.04
C LYS A 92 -30.75 3.19 2.23
N ASN A 93 -30.64 3.65 3.49
CA ASN A 93 -30.50 5.06 3.83
C ASN A 93 -29.23 5.67 3.20
N THR A 94 -28.14 4.90 3.15
CA THR A 94 -26.89 5.34 2.54
C THR A 94 -26.99 5.46 1.01
N VAL A 95 -27.67 4.52 0.33
CA VAL A 95 -27.94 4.62 -1.10
C VAL A 95 -28.85 5.83 -1.39
N GLU A 96 -29.90 6.05 -0.59
CA GLU A 96 -30.80 7.20 -0.74
C GLU A 96 -30.05 8.52 -0.55
N ALA A 97 -29.12 8.60 0.41
CA ALA A 97 -28.25 9.76 0.61
C ALA A 97 -27.34 10.00 -0.60
N ALA A 98 -26.70 8.95 -1.15
CA ALA A 98 -25.88 9.07 -2.35
C ALA A 98 -26.70 9.53 -3.55
N LEU A 99 -27.92 9.00 -3.75
CA LEU A 99 -28.85 9.42 -4.79
C LEU A 99 -29.29 10.88 -4.65
N ALA A 100 -29.56 11.31 -3.40
CA ALA A 100 -29.88 12.70 -3.12
C ALA A 100 -28.74 13.65 -3.49
N ILE A 101 -27.49 13.28 -3.14
CA ILE A 101 -26.29 14.04 -3.53
C ILE A 101 -26.15 14.10 -5.06
N ALA A 102 -26.29 12.95 -5.75
CA ALA A 102 -26.18 12.90 -7.20
C ALA A 102 -27.14 13.87 -7.92
N LYS A 103 -28.38 14.00 -7.43
CA LYS A 103 -29.39 14.91 -8.03
C LYS A 103 -28.99 16.38 -8.02
N TYR A 104 -28.13 16.80 -7.07
CA TYR A 104 -27.69 18.18 -6.92
C TYR A 104 -26.26 18.43 -7.43
N THR A 105 -25.55 17.35 -7.82
CA THR A 105 -24.21 17.48 -8.40
C THR A 105 -24.30 17.90 -9.86
N SER A 106 -23.42 18.78 -10.30
CA SER A 106 -23.34 19.16 -11.72
C SER A 106 -22.93 17.96 -12.57
N PRO A 107 -23.52 17.77 -13.75
CA PRO A 107 -23.09 16.73 -14.68
C PRO A 107 -21.62 16.90 -15.08
N ASP A 108 -20.90 15.80 -15.18
CA ASP A 108 -19.53 15.74 -15.70
C ASP A 108 -19.45 14.60 -16.73
N ASP A 109 -19.14 14.95 -17.98
CA ASP A 109 -19.11 14.01 -19.12
C ASP A 109 -18.13 12.84 -18.92
N CYS A 110 -17.19 12.96 -17.98
CA CYS A 110 -16.24 11.91 -17.64
C CYS A 110 -16.67 11.06 -16.44
N ALA A 111 -17.74 11.45 -15.72
CA ALA A 111 -18.25 10.68 -14.60
C ALA A 111 -19.03 9.44 -15.08
N GLY A 112 -18.87 8.33 -14.36
CA GLY A 112 -19.54 7.07 -14.65
C GLY A 112 -18.70 5.87 -14.24
N LEU A 113 -19.32 4.69 -14.28
CA LEU A 113 -18.61 3.43 -14.07
C LEU A 113 -17.47 3.25 -15.08
N ALA A 114 -16.46 2.51 -14.69
CA ALA A 114 -15.44 2.06 -15.62
C ALA A 114 -16.08 1.21 -16.75
N ASP A 115 -15.43 1.18 -17.92
CA ASP A 115 -15.96 0.49 -19.09
C ASP A 115 -16.06 -1.03 -18.83
N LYS A 116 -17.19 -1.62 -19.18
CA LYS A 116 -17.50 -3.02 -18.85
C LYS A 116 -16.45 -4.01 -19.37
N GLU A 117 -15.88 -3.71 -20.53
CA GLU A 117 -14.86 -4.54 -21.20
C GLU A 117 -13.53 -4.58 -20.43
N LEU A 118 -13.28 -3.59 -19.57
CA LEU A 118 -12.08 -3.51 -18.75
C LEU A 118 -12.25 -4.20 -17.39
N MET A 119 -13.45 -4.65 -17.03
CA MET A 119 -13.74 -5.25 -15.73
C MET A 119 -13.06 -6.60 -15.51
N ALA A 120 -12.61 -6.85 -14.29
CA ALA A 120 -11.99 -8.11 -13.85
C ALA A 120 -13.06 -9.12 -13.41
N PHE A 121 -13.92 -9.59 -14.32
CA PHE A 121 -14.93 -10.62 -14.01
C PHE A 121 -14.32 -11.97 -13.62
N ASP A 122 -13.10 -12.25 -14.05
CA ASP A 122 -12.29 -13.44 -13.85
C ASP A 122 -11.04 -13.15 -13.03
N ALA A 123 -11.20 -12.42 -11.93
CA ALA A 123 -10.10 -12.02 -11.06
C ALA A 123 -9.28 -13.23 -10.56
N PRO A 124 -7.94 -13.24 -10.74
CA PRO A 124 -7.10 -14.35 -10.30
C PRO A 124 -6.97 -14.40 -8.78
N ASP A 125 -6.79 -15.60 -8.25
CA ASP A 125 -6.30 -15.78 -6.88
C ASP A 125 -4.79 -15.50 -6.85
N LEU A 126 -4.38 -14.59 -5.99
CA LEU A 126 -2.99 -14.13 -5.85
C LEU A 126 -2.34 -14.57 -4.53
N ASP A 127 -2.96 -15.50 -3.80
CA ASP A 127 -2.47 -15.99 -2.51
C ASP A 127 -2.13 -14.85 -1.53
N LEU A 128 -3.09 -13.94 -1.32
CA LEU A 128 -2.88 -12.75 -0.51
C LEU A 128 -3.17 -12.94 0.98
N TYR A 129 -3.74 -14.09 1.37
CA TYR A 129 -4.12 -14.41 2.73
C TYR A 129 -3.37 -15.62 3.27
N HIS A 130 -2.64 -15.43 4.34
CA HIS A 130 -1.95 -16.48 5.10
C HIS A 130 -2.38 -16.38 6.56
N ALA A 131 -3.16 -17.35 7.03
CA ALA A 131 -3.57 -17.40 8.43
C ALA A 131 -2.34 -17.59 9.35
N ALA A 132 -2.32 -16.89 10.48
CA ALA A 132 -1.32 -17.10 11.51
C ALA A 132 -1.98 -17.14 12.89
N ASP A 133 -1.55 -18.09 13.71
CA ASP A 133 -2.01 -18.23 15.09
C ASP A 133 -1.14 -17.37 16.01
N ILE A 134 -1.51 -16.11 16.14
CA ILE A 134 -0.81 -15.11 16.94
C ILE A 134 -1.76 -14.59 18.01
N ASP A 135 -1.44 -14.88 19.25
CA ASP A 135 -2.05 -14.28 20.43
C ASP A 135 -1.21 -13.10 20.96
N VAL A 136 -1.72 -12.43 21.99
CA VAL A 136 -1.02 -11.29 22.62
C VAL A 136 0.33 -11.70 23.17
N ASP A 137 0.44 -12.88 23.77
CA ASP A 137 1.69 -13.34 24.39
C ASP A 137 2.80 -13.56 23.34
N ARG A 138 2.45 -14.19 22.20
CA ARG A 138 3.39 -14.39 21.12
C ARG A 138 3.78 -13.08 20.42
N ALA A 139 2.81 -12.17 20.22
CA ALA A 139 3.08 -10.84 19.67
C ALA A 139 3.99 -10.03 20.59
N ALA A 140 3.73 -10.03 21.89
CA ALA A 140 4.57 -9.38 22.90
C ALA A 140 5.97 -9.99 22.97
N GLN A 141 6.08 -11.30 22.91
CA GLN A 141 7.37 -11.98 22.86
C GLN A 141 8.21 -11.54 21.67
N LEU A 142 7.64 -11.48 20.47
CA LEU A 142 8.33 -11.02 19.26
C LEU A 142 8.80 -9.56 19.40
N ALA A 143 7.97 -8.68 19.92
CA ALA A 143 8.33 -7.28 20.13
C ALA A 143 9.45 -7.14 21.17
N LEU A 144 9.35 -7.85 22.31
CA LEU A 144 10.38 -7.86 23.36
C LEU A 144 11.71 -8.43 22.87
N GLU A 145 11.69 -9.55 22.13
CA GLU A 145 12.89 -10.14 21.53
C GLU A 145 13.58 -9.13 20.61
N THR A 146 12.81 -8.40 19.81
CA THR A 146 13.34 -7.40 18.87
C THR A 146 13.97 -6.22 19.60
N GLU A 147 13.28 -5.67 20.60
CA GLU A 147 13.80 -4.55 21.39
C GLU A 147 15.03 -4.94 22.20
N ASN A 148 15.04 -6.13 22.81
CA ASN A 148 16.19 -6.63 23.53
C ASN A 148 17.41 -6.79 22.64
N ALA A 149 17.25 -7.36 21.44
CA ALA A 149 18.34 -7.50 20.46
C ALA A 149 18.95 -6.15 20.09
N ALA A 150 18.14 -5.10 19.97
CA ALA A 150 18.61 -3.76 19.69
C ALA A 150 19.35 -3.13 20.88
N LEU A 151 18.77 -3.20 22.09
CA LEU A 151 19.35 -2.61 23.31
C LEU A 151 20.66 -3.29 23.75
N GLU A 152 20.81 -4.58 23.46
CA GLU A 152 22.00 -5.36 23.86
C GLU A 152 23.12 -5.32 22.80
N PHE A 153 22.85 -4.75 21.61
CA PHE A 153 23.80 -4.72 20.49
C PHE A 153 25.07 -3.92 20.79
N ASP A 154 24.93 -2.72 21.37
CA ASP A 154 26.06 -1.84 21.69
C ASP A 154 25.69 -0.93 22.86
N LYS A 155 26.66 -0.68 23.75
CA LYS A 155 26.51 0.18 24.93
C LYS A 155 26.14 1.63 24.63
N ARG A 156 26.32 2.07 23.39
CA ARG A 156 25.91 3.41 22.90
C ARG A 156 24.42 3.51 22.64
N ILE A 157 23.71 2.38 22.54
CA ILE A 157 22.26 2.38 22.50
C ILE A 157 21.76 2.62 23.94
N VAL A 158 21.26 3.81 24.19
CA VAL A 158 20.93 4.28 25.56
C VAL A 158 19.42 4.32 25.81
N ASN A 159 18.60 4.26 24.76
CA ASN A 159 17.14 4.34 24.88
C ASN A 159 16.45 3.63 23.71
N SER A 160 15.16 3.38 23.89
CA SER A 160 14.28 2.79 22.89
C SER A 160 13.02 3.62 22.73
N GLU A 161 12.56 3.82 21.49
CA GLU A 161 11.21 4.27 21.22
C GLU A 161 10.22 3.09 21.13
N GLY A 162 10.76 1.87 21.27
CA GLY A 162 9.99 0.64 21.32
C GLY A 162 10.18 -0.25 20.10
N ALA A 163 9.65 -1.44 20.25
CA ALA A 163 9.39 -2.36 19.14
C ALA A 163 7.90 -2.64 19.03
N SER A 164 7.44 -2.96 17.83
CA SER A 164 6.02 -3.23 17.59
C SER A 164 5.87 -4.43 16.67
N PHE A 165 4.97 -5.34 17.06
CA PHE A 165 4.46 -6.40 16.19
C PHE A 165 3.01 -6.11 15.82
N ASN A 166 2.69 -6.25 14.53
CA ASN A 166 1.33 -6.05 14.03
C ASN A 166 0.90 -7.24 13.16
N ALA A 167 -0.31 -7.71 13.40
CA ALA A 167 -0.97 -8.75 12.63
C ALA A 167 -2.35 -8.26 12.18
N HIS A 168 -2.57 -8.11 10.88
CA HIS A 168 -3.84 -7.66 10.32
C HIS A 168 -4.33 -8.63 9.26
N THR A 169 -5.63 -8.89 9.28
CA THR A 169 -6.33 -9.63 8.24
C THR A 169 -7.52 -8.82 7.75
N GLY A 170 -7.92 -9.03 6.52
CA GLY A 170 -9.04 -8.28 5.97
C GLY A 170 -9.68 -8.94 4.77
N VAL A 171 -10.89 -8.47 4.51
CA VAL A 171 -11.72 -8.81 3.35
C VAL A 171 -11.95 -7.54 2.55
N ARG A 172 -11.84 -7.64 1.25
CA ARG A 172 -12.28 -6.62 0.30
C ARG A 172 -13.29 -7.22 -0.67
N VAL A 173 -14.40 -6.53 -0.85
CA VAL A 173 -15.44 -6.85 -1.84
C VAL A 173 -15.65 -5.63 -2.72
N TYR A 174 -15.79 -5.84 -4.02
CA TYR A 174 -16.17 -4.82 -4.97
C TYR A 174 -17.28 -5.37 -5.88
N GLY A 175 -18.29 -4.55 -6.13
CA GLY A 175 -19.33 -4.85 -7.09
C GLY A 175 -19.85 -3.60 -7.79
N ASN A 176 -20.46 -3.78 -8.97
CA ASN A 176 -21.03 -2.69 -9.73
C ASN A 176 -22.24 -3.12 -10.60
N SER A 177 -22.92 -2.15 -11.16
CA SER A 177 -24.11 -2.35 -12.00
C SER A 177 -23.85 -3.05 -13.33
N HIS A 178 -22.60 -3.29 -13.72
CA HIS A 178 -22.24 -4.15 -14.87
C HIS A 178 -22.31 -5.64 -14.55
N GLY A 179 -22.60 -6.00 -13.29
CA GLY A 179 -22.71 -7.37 -12.80
C GLY A 179 -21.41 -7.95 -12.26
N MET A 180 -20.37 -7.13 -12.07
CA MET A 180 -19.18 -7.54 -11.35
C MET A 180 -19.46 -7.64 -9.85
N LEU A 181 -19.01 -8.73 -9.22
CA LEU A 181 -18.97 -8.93 -7.78
C LEU A 181 -17.79 -9.82 -7.46
N GLN A 182 -16.68 -9.22 -7.07
CA GLN A 182 -15.42 -9.89 -6.78
C GLN A 182 -14.95 -9.55 -5.37
N SER A 183 -14.19 -10.46 -4.77
CA SER A 183 -13.65 -10.33 -3.42
C SER A 183 -12.31 -11.01 -3.30
N TYR A 184 -11.54 -10.61 -2.31
CA TYR A 184 -10.35 -11.32 -1.86
C TYR A 184 -10.10 -11.09 -0.38
N LEU A 185 -9.47 -12.08 0.24
CA LEU A 185 -8.93 -12.01 1.59
C LEU A 185 -7.48 -11.55 1.54
N SER A 186 -7.02 -10.93 2.61
CA SER A 186 -5.62 -10.53 2.73
C SER A 186 -5.11 -10.57 4.16
N SER A 187 -3.81 -10.76 4.32
CA SER A 187 -3.11 -10.66 5.59
C SER A 187 -1.89 -9.76 5.46
N ARG A 188 -1.47 -9.18 6.58
CA ARG A 188 -0.25 -8.38 6.68
C ARG A 188 0.32 -8.50 8.08
N TYR A 189 1.58 -8.89 8.16
CA TYR A 189 2.35 -8.99 9.39
C TYR A 189 3.53 -8.04 9.30
N SER A 190 3.87 -7.38 10.40
CA SER A 190 5.06 -6.54 10.45
C SER A 190 5.69 -6.56 11.85
N LEU A 191 6.99 -6.37 11.87
CA LEU A 191 7.80 -6.24 13.08
C LEU A 191 8.74 -5.05 12.86
N SER A 192 8.84 -4.16 13.83
CA SER A 192 9.68 -2.97 13.74
C SER A 192 10.31 -2.65 15.09
N CYS A 193 11.46 -1.95 15.05
CA CYS A 193 12.12 -1.44 16.25
C CYS A 193 12.76 -0.10 15.94
N SER A 194 12.68 0.84 16.88
CA SER A 194 13.33 2.15 16.81
C SER A 194 14.09 2.40 18.10
N VAL A 195 15.38 2.73 17.98
CA VAL A 195 16.28 2.94 19.14
C VAL A 195 17.05 4.25 19.01
N ILE A 196 17.60 4.68 20.15
CA ILE A 196 18.35 5.92 20.28
C ILE A 196 19.76 5.58 20.79
N ALA A 197 20.76 6.06 20.06
CA ALA A 197 22.16 5.99 20.47
C ALA A 197 22.65 7.35 20.94
N GLU A 198 23.64 7.35 21.84
CA GLU A 198 24.29 8.53 22.37
C GLU A 198 25.80 8.44 22.19
N HIS A 199 26.39 9.56 21.80
CA HIS A 199 27.82 9.79 21.83
C HIS A 199 28.14 11.25 22.14
N GLU A 200 28.92 11.56 23.15
CA GLU A 200 29.33 12.93 23.56
C GLU A 200 28.12 13.88 23.71
N ASN A 201 27.04 13.43 24.35
CA ASN A 201 25.76 14.14 24.55
C ASN A 201 25.00 14.46 23.23
N GLN A 202 25.33 13.82 22.13
CA GLN A 202 24.57 13.87 20.89
C GLN A 202 23.73 12.59 20.77
N LEU A 203 22.44 12.75 20.52
CA LEU A 203 21.48 11.67 20.35
C LEU A 203 21.13 11.52 18.88
N GLU A 204 21.20 10.30 18.41
CA GLU A 204 20.73 9.91 17.07
C GLU A 204 19.75 8.76 17.17
N ARG A 205 18.81 8.73 16.24
CA ARG A 205 17.76 7.73 16.17
C ARG A 205 17.68 7.11 14.78
N ASP A 206 17.44 5.82 14.73
CA ASP A 206 17.09 5.12 13.49
C ASP A 206 16.22 3.90 13.81
N TYR A 207 15.72 3.24 12.79
CA TYR A 207 14.81 2.11 12.90
C TYR A 207 15.07 1.05 11.84
N GLU A 208 14.49 -0.12 12.06
CA GLU A 208 14.38 -1.19 11.09
C GLU A 208 13.01 -1.84 11.17
N TYR A 209 12.57 -2.45 10.07
CA TYR A 209 11.32 -3.18 10.03
C TYR A 209 11.35 -4.32 9.01
N THR A 210 10.44 -5.25 9.19
CA THR A 210 10.11 -6.28 8.21
C THR A 210 8.59 -6.36 8.03
N VAL A 211 8.13 -6.66 6.83
CA VAL A 211 6.70 -6.75 6.51
C VAL A 211 6.45 -7.82 5.47
N SER A 212 5.42 -8.64 5.69
CA SER A 212 5.01 -9.68 4.74
C SER A 212 3.52 -10.03 4.89
N ARG A 213 2.95 -10.66 3.87
CA ARG A 213 1.63 -11.31 3.97
C ARG A 213 1.68 -12.63 4.73
N ASN A 214 2.82 -13.31 4.71
CA ASN A 214 3.06 -14.54 5.44
C ASN A 214 4.01 -14.27 6.59
N ILE A 215 3.59 -14.57 7.83
CA ILE A 215 4.40 -14.34 9.02
C ILE A 215 5.76 -15.06 8.97
N ASN A 216 5.80 -16.24 8.34
CA ASN A 216 7.03 -17.03 8.20
C ASN A 216 8.04 -16.42 7.21
N SER A 217 7.65 -15.37 6.49
CA SER A 217 8.50 -14.62 5.57
C SER A 217 8.99 -13.30 6.16
N LEU A 218 8.71 -13.03 7.42
CA LEU A 218 9.34 -11.92 8.15
C LEU A 218 10.80 -12.26 8.46
N GLU A 219 11.64 -11.23 8.50
CA GLU A 219 12.95 -11.34 9.10
C GLU A 219 12.83 -11.62 10.61
N SER A 220 13.85 -12.22 11.20
CA SER A 220 13.83 -12.56 12.62
C SER A 220 13.80 -11.32 13.52
N ALA A 221 13.25 -11.46 14.72
CA ALA A 221 13.28 -10.43 15.76
C ALA A 221 14.70 -9.92 16.02
N GLN A 222 15.65 -10.83 16.11
CA GLN A 222 17.07 -10.51 16.29
C GLN A 222 17.60 -9.67 15.12
N TRP A 223 17.31 -10.05 13.87
CA TRP A 223 17.76 -9.30 12.68
C TRP A 223 17.21 -7.87 12.68
N VAL A 224 15.92 -7.68 12.96
CA VAL A 224 15.30 -6.35 12.99
C VAL A 224 15.94 -5.48 14.09
N GLY A 225 16.10 -6.02 15.30
CA GLY A 225 16.69 -5.30 16.43
C GLY A 225 18.15 -4.91 16.18
N GLU A 226 18.98 -5.86 15.77
CA GLU A 226 20.41 -5.61 15.50
C GLU A 226 20.63 -4.61 14.37
N ASN A 227 19.84 -4.69 13.28
CA ASN A 227 19.95 -3.73 12.18
C ASN A 227 19.45 -2.32 12.56
N ALA A 228 18.39 -2.21 13.37
CA ALA A 228 17.96 -0.92 13.92
C ALA A 228 19.10 -0.27 14.73
N ALA A 229 19.73 -1.02 15.62
CA ALA A 229 20.85 -0.55 16.42
C ALA A 229 22.07 -0.18 15.56
N GLN A 230 22.44 -1.02 14.59
CA GLN A 230 23.55 -0.75 13.68
C GLN A 230 23.36 0.53 12.87
N LYS A 231 22.15 0.74 12.30
CA LYS A 231 21.79 1.96 11.58
C LYS A 231 21.90 3.18 12.50
N THR A 232 21.36 3.10 13.72
CA THR A 232 21.39 4.19 14.70
C THR A 232 22.82 4.58 15.07
N ILE A 233 23.69 3.61 15.33
CA ILE A 233 25.11 3.86 15.65
C ILE A 233 25.85 4.49 14.47
N ALA A 234 25.53 4.09 13.25
CA ALA A 234 26.16 4.65 12.05
C ALA A 234 25.85 6.15 11.85
N ARG A 235 24.81 6.67 12.52
CA ARG A 235 24.44 8.10 12.47
C ARG A 235 25.19 8.95 13.50
N LEU A 236 25.84 8.34 14.47
CA LEU A 236 26.56 9.08 15.52
C LEU A 236 27.68 9.97 14.95
N GLN A 237 27.91 11.11 15.59
CA GLN A 237 28.87 12.13 15.20
C GLN A 237 28.57 12.73 13.79
N PRO A 238 27.33 13.21 13.54
CA PRO A 238 26.99 13.82 12.27
C PRO A 238 27.85 15.04 11.99
N GLN A 239 28.28 15.20 10.74
CA GLN A 239 29.09 16.34 10.31
C GLN A 239 28.43 17.05 9.13
N LYS A 240 28.48 18.38 9.13
CA LYS A 240 28.07 19.19 7.97
C LYS A 240 29.13 19.10 6.88
N ILE A 241 28.72 18.79 5.68
CA ILE A 241 29.57 18.82 4.50
C ILE A 241 29.36 20.12 3.71
N ALA A 242 30.43 20.63 3.09
CA ALA A 242 30.32 21.78 2.21
C ALA A 242 29.50 21.47 0.95
N THR A 243 28.86 22.51 0.40
CA THR A 243 28.21 22.43 -0.90
C THR A 243 29.20 22.03 -1.98
N GLN A 244 28.92 20.96 -2.71
CA GLN A 244 29.80 20.43 -3.75
C GLN A 244 29.01 19.67 -4.81
N GLN A 245 29.63 19.41 -5.96
CA GLN A 245 29.17 18.45 -6.94
C GLN A 245 29.91 17.13 -6.72
N ALA A 246 29.15 16.04 -6.62
CA ALA A 246 29.70 14.72 -6.42
C ALA A 246 28.76 13.66 -7.02
N PRO A 247 29.28 12.48 -7.40
CA PRO A 247 28.43 11.31 -7.64
C PRO A 247 27.61 10.97 -6.41
N VAL A 248 26.38 10.48 -6.62
CA VAL A 248 25.45 10.14 -5.55
C VAL A 248 24.91 8.72 -5.76
N ILE A 249 24.97 7.91 -4.70
CA ILE A 249 24.25 6.64 -4.63
C ILE A 249 23.11 6.83 -3.63
N PHE A 250 21.89 6.55 -4.06
CA PHE A 250 20.74 6.45 -3.17
C PHE A 250 20.59 4.99 -2.75
N LEU A 251 20.53 4.72 -1.45
CA LEU A 251 20.22 3.38 -0.96
C LEU A 251 18.85 2.96 -1.48
N ASN A 252 18.63 1.66 -1.69
CA ASN A 252 17.39 1.13 -2.26
C ASN A 252 16.12 1.67 -1.56
N ASP A 253 16.10 1.74 -0.23
CA ASP A 253 14.96 2.25 0.54
C ASP A 253 14.66 3.72 0.22
N VAL A 254 15.71 4.53 0.05
CA VAL A 254 15.59 5.95 -0.32
C VAL A 254 15.26 6.12 -1.81
N ALA A 255 15.84 5.27 -2.66
CA ALA A 255 15.60 5.32 -4.10
C ALA A 255 14.12 5.08 -4.46
N THR A 256 13.38 4.34 -3.63
CA THR A 256 11.92 4.18 -3.80
C THR A 256 11.19 5.52 -3.78
N GLY A 257 11.64 6.49 -2.97
CA GLY A 257 11.11 7.85 -2.94
C GLY A 257 11.26 8.58 -4.29
N LEU A 258 12.43 8.45 -4.94
CA LEU A 258 12.64 9.02 -6.28
C LEU A 258 11.70 8.41 -7.32
N ILE A 259 11.50 7.09 -7.26
CA ILE A 259 10.59 6.38 -8.16
C ILE A 259 9.13 6.76 -7.89
N SER A 260 8.76 7.02 -6.65
CA SER A 260 7.39 7.46 -6.30
C SER A 260 7.05 8.84 -6.87
N HIS A 261 8.04 9.74 -7.03
CA HIS A 261 7.84 11.00 -7.74
C HIS A 261 7.50 10.79 -9.22
N LEU A 262 8.12 9.81 -9.88
CA LEU A 262 7.74 9.44 -11.24
C LEU A 262 6.29 8.94 -11.27
N ALA A 263 5.89 8.05 -10.36
CA ALA A 263 4.52 7.55 -10.28
C ALA A 263 3.51 8.70 -10.11
N SER A 264 3.82 9.66 -9.25
CA SER A 264 2.99 10.86 -9.04
C SER A 264 2.91 11.73 -10.29
N ALA A 265 4.04 11.92 -10.99
CA ALA A 265 4.11 12.74 -12.19
C ALA A 265 3.35 12.14 -13.38
N ILE A 266 3.27 10.82 -13.49
CA ILE A 266 2.53 10.12 -14.57
C ILE A 266 1.11 9.70 -14.16
N SER A 267 0.67 10.07 -12.95
CA SER A 267 -0.70 9.79 -12.50
C SER A 267 -1.73 10.60 -13.28
N GLY A 268 -2.83 9.98 -13.64
CA GLY A 268 -3.90 10.61 -14.40
C GLY A 268 -4.42 11.89 -13.73
N GLY A 269 -4.50 11.89 -12.40
CA GLY A 269 -4.91 13.05 -11.62
C GLY A 269 -3.97 14.26 -11.79
N SER A 270 -2.67 14.06 -11.78
CA SER A 270 -1.68 15.13 -12.03
C SER A 270 -1.71 15.61 -13.48
N LEU A 271 -1.91 14.69 -14.42
CA LEU A 271 -1.89 14.99 -15.85
C LEU A 271 -3.10 15.83 -16.30
N TYR A 272 -4.34 15.40 -16.01
CA TYR A 272 -5.52 16.14 -16.50
C TYR A 272 -5.64 17.52 -15.82
N ARG A 273 -5.15 17.68 -14.59
CA ARG A 273 -5.07 18.98 -13.92
C ARG A 273 -3.90 19.86 -14.40
N LYS A 274 -3.08 19.36 -15.32
CA LYS A 274 -1.86 20.01 -15.83
C LYS A 274 -0.85 20.35 -14.73
N ALA A 275 -0.81 19.52 -13.68
CA ALA A 275 0.08 19.65 -12.54
C ALA A 275 1.32 18.73 -12.66
N SER A 276 1.66 18.30 -13.87
CA SER A 276 2.82 17.45 -14.14
C SER A 276 3.65 17.98 -15.29
N PHE A 277 4.96 17.96 -15.12
CA PHE A 277 5.93 18.26 -16.20
C PHE A 277 6.02 17.13 -17.24
N LEU A 278 5.45 15.95 -16.96
CA LEU A 278 5.41 14.82 -17.89
C LEU A 278 4.14 14.77 -18.76
N LEU A 279 3.31 15.81 -18.72
CA LEU A 279 2.21 15.93 -19.67
C LEU A 279 2.74 15.92 -21.10
N ALA A 280 2.13 15.11 -21.97
CA ALA A 280 2.56 14.89 -23.36
C ALA A 280 3.99 14.28 -23.53
N HIS A 281 4.44 13.49 -22.56
CA HIS A 281 5.72 12.75 -22.61
C HIS A 281 5.58 11.26 -22.91
N LEU A 282 4.36 10.75 -23.14
CA LEU A 282 4.16 9.38 -23.60
C LEU A 282 4.94 9.13 -24.89
N GLY A 283 5.72 8.06 -24.91
CA GLY A 283 6.63 7.71 -26.03
C GLY A 283 7.92 8.52 -26.09
N LYS A 284 8.21 9.38 -25.09
CA LYS A 284 9.44 10.19 -25.06
C LYS A 284 10.41 9.69 -23.99
N GLN A 285 11.68 10.01 -24.22
CA GLN A 285 12.76 9.77 -23.26
C GLN A 285 12.56 10.64 -22.01
N VAL A 286 12.48 9.99 -20.83
CA VAL A 286 12.33 10.67 -19.53
C VAL A 286 13.39 10.24 -18.52
N LEU A 287 14.05 9.11 -18.78
CA LEU A 287 15.14 8.54 -17.98
C LEU A 287 16.26 8.05 -18.91
N PRO A 288 17.45 7.71 -18.40
CA PRO A 288 18.51 7.12 -19.21
C PRO A 288 18.06 5.84 -19.93
N ASP A 289 18.67 5.54 -21.06
CA ASP A 289 18.31 4.41 -21.94
C ASP A 289 18.48 3.02 -21.29
N TRP A 290 19.31 2.91 -20.27
CA TRP A 290 19.48 1.68 -19.50
C TRP A 290 18.40 1.47 -18.43
N PHE A 291 17.49 2.43 -18.22
CA PHE A 291 16.49 2.37 -17.14
C PHE A 291 15.22 1.66 -17.61
N HIS A 292 14.79 0.66 -16.83
CA HIS A 292 13.58 -0.11 -17.09
C HIS A 292 12.74 -0.24 -15.81
N ILE A 293 11.45 0.01 -15.93
CA ILE A 293 10.45 -0.24 -14.89
C ILE A 293 9.31 -1.04 -15.50
N SER A 294 9.03 -2.21 -14.94
CA SER A 294 7.82 -2.98 -15.24
C SER A 294 6.91 -3.02 -14.02
N GLU A 295 5.61 -3.07 -14.25
CA GLU A 295 4.60 -3.31 -13.22
C GLU A 295 4.08 -4.74 -13.34
N LYS A 296 3.99 -5.45 -12.20
CA LYS A 296 3.58 -6.85 -12.10
C LYS A 296 2.52 -7.01 -11.00
N PRO A 297 1.25 -6.69 -11.28
CA PRO A 297 0.19 -6.70 -10.26
C PRO A 297 -0.17 -8.10 -9.76
N HIS A 298 0.15 -9.17 -10.53
CA HIS A 298 -0.24 -10.54 -10.22
C HIS A 298 0.89 -11.40 -9.65
N LEU A 299 1.92 -10.79 -9.07
CA LEU A 299 2.93 -11.56 -8.32
C LEU A 299 2.28 -12.18 -7.08
N ILE A 300 2.43 -13.49 -6.95
CA ILE A 300 1.83 -14.29 -5.85
C ILE A 300 2.34 -13.80 -4.48
N GLY A 301 1.43 -13.56 -3.55
CA GLY A 301 1.72 -13.21 -2.14
C GLY A 301 2.42 -11.86 -1.93
N ARG A 302 2.62 -11.02 -2.96
CA ARG A 302 3.31 -9.73 -2.79
C ARG A 302 2.39 -8.66 -2.21
N LEU A 303 2.98 -7.71 -1.48
CA LEU A 303 2.24 -6.69 -0.72
C LEU A 303 1.39 -5.78 -1.60
N ALA A 304 1.89 -5.39 -2.77
CA ALA A 304 1.18 -4.52 -3.71
C ALA A 304 0.45 -5.29 -4.83
N SER A 305 0.32 -6.63 -4.71
CA SER A 305 -0.47 -7.41 -5.64
C SER A 305 -1.96 -7.20 -5.43
N THR A 306 -2.69 -7.04 -6.53
CA THR A 306 -4.14 -6.91 -6.54
C THR A 306 -4.73 -7.44 -7.85
N PRO A 307 -5.83 -8.19 -7.81
CA PRO A 307 -6.44 -8.76 -9.00
C PRO A 307 -7.23 -7.73 -9.83
N PHE A 308 -7.63 -6.64 -9.21
CA PHE A 308 -8.34 -5.51 -9.82
C PHE A 308 -8.11 -4.23 -9.02
N ASP A 309 -8.27 -3.10 -9.67
CA ASP A 309 -8.14 -1.78 -9.06
C ASP A 309 -9.39 -1.36 -8.24
N SER A 310 -9.42 -0.14 -7.74
CA SER A 310 -10.54 0.33 -6.91
C SER A 310 -11.83 0.60 -7.69
N GLU A 311 -11.79 0.61 -9.03
CA GLU A 311 -12.94 0.71 -9.92
C GLU A 311 -13.34 -0.64 -10.52
N GLY A 312 -12.72 -1.75 -10.07
CA GLY A 312 -12.94 -3.09 -10.59
C GLY A 312 -12.31 -3.35 -11.95
N VAL A 313 -11.47 -2.44 -12.43
CA VAL A 313 -10.72 -2.61 -13.68
C VAL A 313 -9.63 -3.66 -13.48
N ARG A 314 -9.49 -4.55 -14.46
CA ARG A 314 -8.45 -5.58 -14.48
C ARG A 314 -7.07 -4.92 -14.43
N THR A 315 -6.26 -5.36 -13.46
CA THR A 315 -4.83 -5.05 -13.43
C THR A 315 -4.08 -6.00 -14.36
N GLN A 316 -3.01 -5.53 -14.93
CA GLN A 316 -2.22 -6.31 -15.89
C GLN A 316 -0.74 -5.92 -15.85
N ASP A 317 0.11 -6.80 -16.36
CA ASP A 317 1.51 -6.51 -16.55
C ASP A 317 1.70 -5.33 -17.50
N LEU A 318 2.51 -4.36 -17.11
CA LEU A 318 2.80 -3.17 -17.90
C LEU A 318 4.30 -2.87 -17.94
N GLU A 319 4.76 -2.41 -19.09
CA GLU A 319 6.03 -1.68 -19.18
C GLU A 319 5.75 -0.21 -18.88
N VAL A 320 6.27 0.29 -17.78
CA VAL A 320 6.11 1.70 -17.38
C VAL A 320 7.20 2.54 -18.06
N ILE A 321 8.44 2.09 -17.93
CA ILE A 321 9.61 2.66 -18.59
C ILE A 321 10.35 1.54 -19.32
N ARG A 322 10.59 1.71 -20.61
CA ARG A 322 11.40 0.82 -21.41
C ARG A 322 12.49 1.60 -22.13
N GLN A 323 13.76 1.26 -21.84
CA GLN A 323 14.92 2.00 -22.37
C GLN A 323 14.82 3.51 -22.10
N GLY A 324 14.42 3.89 -20.87
CA GLY A 324 14.22 5.27 -20.47
C GLY A 324 13.01 5.99 -21.09
N ILE A 325 12.26 5.34 -21.99
CA ILE A 325 11.08 5.89 -22.67
C ILE A 325 9.82 5.58 -21.87
N LEU A 326 9.01 6.60 -21.61
CA LEU A 326 7.72 6.45 -20.94
C LEU A 326 6.72 5.71 -21.84
N GLN A 327 6.24 4.54 -21.40
CA GLN A 327 5.36 3.68 -22.18
C GLN A 327 3.88 3.86 -21.85
N THR A 328 3.55 4.28 -20.64
CA THR A 328 2.16 4.39 -20.16
C THR A 328 1.99 5.48 -19.12
N TYR A 329 0.77 5.96 -18.97
CA TYR A 329 0.31 6.74 -17.83
C TYR A 329 -0.48 5.85 -16.87
N LEU A 330 -0.62 6.26 -15.60
CA LEU A 330 -1.38 5.56 -14.57
C LEU A 330 -2.77 6.17 -14.47
N LEU A 331 -3.75 5.57 -15.16
CA LEU A 331 -5.04 6.17 -15.38
C LEU A 331 -6.17 5.40 -14.65
N THR A 332 -7.02 6.13 -13.97
CA THR A 332 -8.37 5.71 -13.58
C THR A 332 -9.32 5.87 -14.76
N SER A 333 -10.53 5.36 -14.70
CA SER A 333 -11.54 5.58 -15.74
C SER A 333 -11.84 7.05 -15.94
N TYR A 334 -12.00 7.81 -14.85
CA TYR A 334 -12.24 9.24 -14.90
C TYR A 334 -11.07 10.00 -15.56
N SER A 335 -9.86 9.79 -15.10
CA SER A 335 -8.70 10.49 -15.65
C SER A 335 -8.37 10.08 -17.08
N GLY A 336 -8.62 8.82 -17.44
CA GLY A 336 -8.54 8.35 -18.81
C GLY A 336 -9.48 9.13 -19.72
N ARG A 337 -10.76 9.24 -19.37
CA ARG A 337 -11.74 10.02 -20.13
C ARG A 337 -11.38 11.49 -20.24
N LYS A 338 -10.90 12.13 -19.16
CA LYS A 338 -10.40 13.54 -19.20
C LYS A 338 -9.24 13.73 -20.15
N LEU A 339 -8.43 12.71 -20.39
CA LEU A 339 -7.26 12.75 -21.28
C LEU A 339 -7.54 12.16 -22.67
N GLY A 340 -8.77 11.70 -22.95
CA GLY A 340 -9.14 11.02 -24.20
C GLY A 340 -8.49 9.64 -24.34
N MET A 341 -8.21 8.96 -23.22
CA MET A 341 -7.57 7.65 -23.10
C MET A 341 -8.46 6.68 -22.32
N GLN A 342 -8.08 5.40 -22.28
CA GLN A 342 -8.72 4.39 -21.44
C GLN A 342 -8.04 4.29 -20.07
N SER A 343 -8.76 3.73 -19.07
CA SER A 343 -8.18 3.33 -17.79
C SER A 343 -7.07 2.30 -18.01
N THR A 344 -6.03 2.41 -17.19
CA THR A 344 -4.91 1.46 -17.16
C THR A 344 -4.92 0.58 -15.90
N GLY A 345 -6.04 0.58 -15.13
CA GLY A 345 -6.19 -0.23 -13.92
C GLY A 345 -5.47 0.37 -12.69
N HIS A 346 -5.43 1.69 -12.58
CA HIS A 346 -4.70 2.38 -11.52
C HIS A 346 -5.58 3.24 -10.60
N ALA A 347 -6.85 2.91 -10.48
CA ALA A 347 -7.68 3.46 -9.42
C ALA A 347 -7.22 2.86 -8.07
N GLY A 348 -6.53 3.65 -7.28
CA GLY A 348 -5.94 3.22 -6.01
C GLY A 348 -4.40 3.24 -5.97
N GLY A 349 -3.74 3.48 -7.09
CA GLY A 349 -2.29 3.66 -7.15
C GLY A 349 -1.54 2.63 -7.98
N ILE A 350 -0.24 2.54 -7.73
CA ILE A 350 0.67 1.59 -8.38
C ILE A 350 0.60 0.21 -7.71
N HIS A 351 1.02 -0.79 -8.47
CA HIS A 351 1.15 -2.16 -7.96
C HIS A 351 2.64 -2.51 -7.78
N ASN A 352 3.05 -3.77 -7.95
CA ASN A 352 4.46 -4.14 -7.78
C ASN A 352 5.31 -3.59 -8.94
N TRP A 353 6.00 -2.49 -8.72
CA TRP A 353 6.98 -1.97 -9.66
C TRP A 353 8.33 -2.65 -9.47
N LEU A 354 8.85 -3.18 -10.55
CA LEU A 354 10.16 -3.83 -10.62
C LEU A 354 11.11 -2.95 -11.43
N VAL A 355 12.08 -2.35 -10.75
CA VAL A 355 13.17 -1.61 -11.40
C VAL A 355 14.26 -2.62 -11.76
N GLN A 356 14.57 -2.77 -13.05
CA GLN A 356 15.59 -3.71 -13.48
C GLN A 356 16.99 -3.16 -13.17
N PRO A 357 17.84 -3.96 -12.51
CA PRO A 357 19.23 -3.56 -12.31
C PRO A 357 19.99 -3.62 -13.64
N ASN A 358 20.86 -2.66 -13.88
CA ASN A 358 21.78 -2.66 -15.01
C ASN A 358 23.14 -3.30 -14.68
N SER A 359 23.34 -3.70 -13.43
CA SER A 359 24.52 -4.44 -12.98
C SER A 359 24.14 -5.42 -11.85
N SER A 360 24.95 -6.46 -11.68
CA SER A 360 24.78 -7.46 -10.60
C SER A 360 25.61 -7.14 -9.35
N GLY A 361 26.22 -5.95 -9.28
CA GLY A 361 27.10 -5.54 -8.18
C GLY A 361 26.32 -5.30 -6.87
N LYS A 362 26.95 -5.67 -5.74
CA LYS A 362 26.47 -5.28 -4.41
C LYS A 362 26.79 -3.81 -4.14
N LEU A 363 26.17 -3.21 -3.13
CA LEU A 363 26.43 -1.83 -2.71
C LEU A 363 27.94 -1.54 -2.53
N THR A 364 28.69 -2.47 -1.93
CA THR A 364 30.15 -2.35 -1.77
C THR A 364 30.90 -2.17 -3.08
N ALA A 365 30.49 -2.87 -4.15
CA ALA A 365 31.09 -2.73 -5.47
C ALA A 365 30.77 -1.35 -6.09
N LEU A 366 29.55 -0.86 -5.92
CA LEU A 366 29.16 0.49 -6.37
C LEU A 366 29.92 1.59 -5.62
N LEU A 367 30.10 1.43 -4.32
CA LEU A 367 30.89 2.35 -3.48
C LEU A 367 32.36 2.38 -3.92
N HIS A 368 32.97 1.22 -4.21
CA HIS A 368 34.32 1.15 -4.73
C HIS A 368 34.44 1.80 -6.12
N GLN A 369 33.48 1.59 -7.01
CA GLN A 369 33.46 2.21 -8.33
C GLN A 369 33.27 3.74 -8.25
N MET A 370 32.51 4.22 -7.27
CA MET A 370 32.29 5.65 -7.05
C MET A 370 33.55 6.36 -6.52
N GLU A 371 34.42 5.65 -5.81
CA GLU A 371 35.65 6.13 -5.15
C GLU A 371 35.40 7.31 -4.19
N ARG A 372 34.84 8.40 -4.71
CA ARG A 372 34.47 9.60 -3.95
C ARG A 372 33.07 10.05 -4.34
N GLY A 373 32.17 10.18 -3.36
CA GLY A 373 30.78 10.58 -3.60
C GLY A 373 29.96 10.60 -2.30
N LEU A 374 28.67 10.65 -2.45
CA LEU A 374 27.71 10.65 -1.35
C LEU A 374 26.82 9.41 -1.43
N LEU A 375 26.76 8.64 -0.34
CA LEU A 375 25.73 7.62 -0.13
C LEU A 375 24.59 8.26 0.67
N VAL A 376 23.43 8.37 0.07
CA VAL A 376 22.20 8.86 0.75
C VAL A 376 21.46 7.68 1.33
N THR A 377 21.38 7.61 2.65
CA THR A 377 20.71 6.55 3.42
C THR A 377 19.36 6.99 3.98
N GLU A 378 19.13 8.29 4.07
CA GLU A 378 17.85 8.88 4.47
C GLU A 378 17.68 10.26 3.86
N VAL A 379 16.45 10.66 3.60
CA VAL A 379 16.07 12.02 3.18
C VAL A 379 14.96 12.51 4.09
N MET A 380 15.18 13.66 4.74
CA MET A 380 14.17 14.31 5.57
C MET A 380 13.33 15.28 4.75
N GLY A 381 12.07 15.50 5.16
CA GLY A 381 11.22 16.52 4.58
C GLY A 381 10.63 16.17 3.20
N GLN A 382 10.56 14.90 2.84
CA GLN A 382 9.87 14.45 1.63
C GLN A 382 8.34 14.33 1.80
N GLY A 383 7.81 14.64 2.97
CA GLY A 383 6.37 14.72 3.19
C GLY A 383 5.80 15.93 2.44
N VAL A 384 4.89 15.69 1.52
CA VAL A 384 4.05 16.71 0.89
C VAL A 384 2.75 16.77 1.65
#